data_65655e4ec8467aa8e56b90dd7f7032b6
#
_entry.id   65655e4ec8467aa8e56b90dd7f7032b6
#
_cell.length_a   1.000
_cell.length_b   1.000
_cell.length_c   1.000
_cell.angle_alpha   90.00
_cell.angle_beta   90.00
_cell.angle_gamma   90.00
#
_symmetry.space_group_name_H-M   'P 1'
#
loop_
_entity.id
_entity.type
_entity.pdbx_description
1 polymer ?
#
loop_
_entity_poly.entity_id
_entity_poly.type
_entity_poly.pdbx_seq_one_letter_code
_entity_poly.pdbx_strand_id
1 'polypeptide(L)'
;MDISLIQFMRERIEYTSTTFHRYLYNRLDWGRQMLGLVGPRGVGKTTMFLQYIKEHHSEQNMLYVSADYVYFSSHTLVDLADEFCREGGEYLFIDEIHKYTGWAQELKQIYDTHVDLKVAFTGSSVLDIIQGEADLSRRAPVYHLQGLSFREYLEMFKGIVVPAYSLEDILQHRVELTKGLEHPRPLFKEYLRHGYYPFGDDVEFMMLLIQSVNLTMEVDIPQFANMTLSTSRKLKKLLAIISRSVPFKPVMDSLATMVGVSRNVLPDYFLYMEKAGIISQLRDATGGIRGLGKVDKVYLDNPNLAYILAGSEANIGNIRETFFYNQLRVHNDIIVSRISDFEINGVTFEVGGKSKGQKQIAEAKKGYVVKDDIEIGTGNIIPLWMFGLNY
;
A
#
# COMPACT_ATOMS: atom_id res chain seq x y z
N MET A 1 2.94 -32.50 13.81
CA MET A 1 3.40 -31.17 13.32
C MET A 1 4.91 -31.13 13.19
N ASP A 2 5.44 -30.67 12.07
CA ASP A 2 6.89 -30.56 11.84
C ASP A 2 7.50 -29.56 12.82
N ILE A 3 8.47 -30.03 13.61
CA ILE A 3 9.16 -29.23 14.64
C ILE A 3 9.88 -28.03 14.03
N SER A 4 10.34 -28.14 12.77
CA SER A 4 11.06 -27.05 12.10
C SER A 4 10.15 -25.84 11.85
N LEU A 5 8.86 -26.03 11.56
CA LEU A 5 7.89 -24.96 11.38
C LEU A 5 7.62 -24.21 12.69
N ILE A 6 7.49 -24.97 13.79
CA ILE A 6 7.28 -24.39 15.13
C ILE A 6 8.51 -23.59 15.57
N GLN A 7 9.71 -24.14 15.39
CA GLN A 7 10.95 -23.46 15.72
C GLN A 7 11.13 -22.17 14.93
N PHE A 8 10.87 -22.22 13.64
CA PHE A 8 10.93 -21.02 12.80
C PHE A 8 9.94 -19.94 13.24
N MET A 9 8.69 -20.31 13.56
CA MET A 9 7.71 -19.35 14.10
C MET A 9 8.23 -18.71 15.40
N ARG A 10 8.76 -19.50 16.33
CA ARG A 10 9.31 -19.02 17.62
C ARG A 10 10.41 -17.97 17.42
N GLU A 11 11.38 -18.27 16.57
CA GLU A 11 12.48 -17.36 16.26
C GLU A 11 11.95 -16.04 15.68
N ARG A 12 10.98 -16.09 14.78
CA ARG A 12 10.38 -14.87 14.19
C ARG A 12 9.61 -14.04 15.22
N ILE A 13 8.85 -14.67 16.10
CA ILE A 13 8.07 -14.01 17.14
C ILE A 13 9.00 -13.33 18.16
N GLU A 14 10.10 -13.98 18.54
CA GLU A 14 11.06 -13.45 19.53
C GLU A 14 11.56 -12.07 19.13
N TYR A 15 11.97 -11.89 17.88
CA TYR A 15 12.51 -10.64 17.36
C TYR A 15 11.44 -9.62 16.93
N THR A 16 10.16 -9.96 17.01
CA THR A 16 9.09 -9.04 16.61
C THR A 16 8.77 -8.05 17.72
N SER A 17 8.87 -6.74 17.41
CA SER A 17 8.45 -5.66 18.33
C SER A 17 6.93 -5.48 18.30
N THR A 18 6.34 -5.25 19.49
CA THR A 18 4.92 -4.93 19.67
C THR A 18 4.70 -3.49 20.18
N THR A 19 5.73 -2.64 20.10
CA THR A 19 5.65 -1.25 20.59
C THR A 19 4.82 -0.33 19.71
N PHE A 20 4.61 -0.70 18.44
CA PHE A 20 3.84 0.06 17.47
C PHE A 20 3.02 -0.89 16.61
N HIS A 21 1.74 -0.52 16.37
CA HIS A 21 0.83 -1.26 15.50
C HIS A 21 0.35 -0.40 14.33
N ARG A 22 0.21 -1.04 13.17
CA ARG A 22 -0.35 -0.40 11.98
C ARG A 22 -1.85 -0.13 12.14
N TYR A 23 -2.35 0.90 11.47
CA TYR A 23 -3.75 1.35 11.53
C TYR A 23 -4.79 0.24 11.29
N LEU A 24 -4.46 -0.79 10.51
CA LEU A 24 -5.34 -1.92 10.25
C LEU A 24 -5.38 -2.93 11.38
N TYR A 25 -4.39 -3.00 12.27
CA TYR A 25 -4.24 -4.05 13.28
C TYR A 25 -5.52 -4.25 14.12
N ASN A 26 -6.10 -3.16 14.61
CA ASN A 26 -7.32 -3.16 15.40
C ASN A 26 -8.61 -3.13 14.56
N ARG A 27 -8.49 -3.06 13.24
CA ARG A 27 -9.64 -3.06 12.31
C ARG A 27 -9.87 -4.40 11.63
N LEU A 28 -8.89 -5.31 11.71
CA LEU A 28 -9.04 -6.66 11.19
C LEU A 28 -9.93 -7.47 12.12
N ASP A 29 -10.87 -8.22 11.54
CA ASP A 29 -11.65 -9.23 12.26
C ASP A 29 -10.83 -10.53 12.31
N TRP A 30 -9.91 -10.63 13.27
CA TRP A 30 -9.06 -11.79 13.49
C TRP A 30 -9.82 -13.06 13.85
N GLY A 31 -11.05 -12.93 14.35
CA GLY A 31 -11.93 -14.06 14.66
C GLY A 31 -12.59 -14.69 13.44
N ARG A 32 -12.43 -14.11 12.27
CA ARG A 32 -13.03 -14.59 11.03
C ARG A 32 -12.38 -15.89 10.57
N GLN A 33 -13.19 -16.82 10.02
CA GLN A 33 -12.70 -18.11 9.52
C GLN A 33 -11.58 -17.95 8.47
N MET A 34 -11.67 -16.93 7.59
CA MET A 34 -10.60 -16.65 6.64
C MET A 34 -10.51 -15.14 6.36
N LEU A 35 -9.29 -14.60 6.29
CA LEU A 35 -9.02 -13.24 5.86
C LEU A 35 -7.70 -13.15 5.07
N GLY A 36 -7.64 -12.21 4.13
CA GLY A 36 -6.43 -11.88 3.38
C GLY A 36 -5.90 -10.49 3.75
N LEU A 37 -4.59 -10.34 3.86
CA LEU A 37 -3.90 -9.07 4.05
C LEU A 37 -2.92 -8.86 2.90
N VAL A 38 -3.22 -7.89 2.03
CA VAL A 38 -2.43 -7.59 0.84
C VAL A 38 -1.86 -6.18 0.90
N GLY A 39 -0.87 -5.90 0.09
CA GLY A 39 -0.27 -4.57 -0.02
C GLY A 39 1.14 -4.62 -0.60
N PRO A 40 1.75 -3.47 -0.90
CA PRO A 40 3.10 -3.39 -1.44
C PRO A 40 4.12 -4.16 -0.60
N ARG A 41 5.23 -4.52 -1.22
CA ARG A 41 6.35 -5.15 -0.52
C ARG A 41 6.97 -4.19 0.51
N GLY A 42 7.29 -4.70 1.70
CA GLY A 42 7.95 -3.93 2.75
C GLY A 42 7.05 -3.05 3.62
N VAL A 43 5.72 -3.10 3.48
CA VAL A 43 4.79 -2.27 4.29
C VAL A 43 4.43 -2.84 5.67
N GLY A 44 4.96 -4.02 6.04
CA GLY A 44 4.81 -4.59 7.39
C GLY A 44 3.70 -5.65 7.54
N LYS A 45 3.26 -6.33 6.47
CA LYS A 45 2.24 -7.39 6.52
C LYS A 45 2.64 -8.56 7.43
N THR A 46 3.81 -9.13 7.19
CA THR A 46 4.41 -10.21 8.00
C THR A 46 4.51 -9.82 9.47
N THR A 47 5.02 -8.62 9.73
CA THR A 47 5.17 -8.09 11.10
C THR A 47 3.84 -8.03 11.82
N MET A 48 2.76 -7.61 11.15
CA MET A 48 1.43 -7.53 11.74
C MET A 48 0.91 -8.92 12.19
N PHE A 49 1.14 -9.98 11.41
CA PHE A 49 0.78 -11.34 11.80
C PHE A 49 1.58 -11.81 13.02
N LEU A 50 2.89 -11.61 12.99
CA LEU A 50 3.76 -11.99 14.09
C LEU A 50 3.46 -11.23 15.39
N GLN A 51 3.06 -9.95 15.29
CA GLN A 51 2.58 -9.16 16.43
C GLN A 51 1.32 -9.77 17.03
N TYR A 52 0.34 -10.10 16.19
CA TYR A 52 -0.91 -10.70 16.67
C TYR A 52 -0.66 -12.02 17.39
N ILE A 53 0.19 -12.90 16.83
CA ILE A 53 0.56 -14.16 17.46
C ILE A 53 1.25 -13.91 18.79
N LYS A 54 2.23 -13.00 18.86
CA LYS A 54 2.99 -12.67 20.07
C LYS A 54 2.11 -12.19 21.21
N GLU A 55 1.05 -11.44 20.90
CA GLU A 55 0.23 -10.76 21.92
C GLU A 55 -0.97 -11.57 22.40
N HIS A 56 -1.51 -12.48 21.58
CA HIS A 56 -2.84 -13.02 21.87
C HIS A 56 -2.85 -14.50 22.26
N HIS A 57 -1.82 -15.28 21.91
CA HIS A 57 -1.98 -16.73 21.97
C HIS A 57 -0.74 -17.48 22.45
N SER A 58 -1.01 -18.65 23.04
CA SER A 58 0.02 -19.64 23.29
C SER A 58 0.44 -20.30 21.97
N GLU A 59 1.70 -20.73 21.89
CA GLU A 59 2.26 -21.39 20.71
C GLU A 59 1.57 -22.73 20.35
N GLN A 60 0.69 -23.25 21.22
CA GLN A 60 0.02 -24.53 21.01
C GLN A 60 -1.15 -24.48 20.04
N ASN A 61 -1.82 -23.32 19.92
CA ASN A 61 -3.01 -23.19 19.08
C ASN A 61 -2.85 -22.24 17.90
N MET A 62 -1.62 -21.73 17.67
CA MET A 62 -1.29 -20.88 16.52
C MET A 62 -0.08 -21.40 15.76
N LEU A 63 -0.16 -21.30 14.44
CA LEU A 63 0.97 -21.63 13.56
C LEU A 63 1.16 -20.51 12.53
N TYR A 64 2.43 -20.08 12.38
CA TYR A 64 2.88 -19.21 11.30
C TYR A 64 3.79 -19.99 10.36
N VAL A 65 3.49 -19.93 9.06
CA VAL A 65 4.31 -20.50 7.99
C VAL A 65 4.47 -19.49 6.87
N SER A 66 5.56 -19.62 6.10
CA SER A 66 5.71 -18.91 4.84
C SER A 66 5.53 -19.91 3.69
N ALA A 67 4.71 -19.53 2.70
CA ALA A 67 4.36 -20.40 1.57
C ALA A 67 5.55 -20.67 0.61
N ASP A 68 6.66 -19.94 0.76
CA ASP A 68 7.90 -20.15 0.02
C ASP A 68 8.89 -21.13 0.70
N TYR A 69 8.48 -21.76 1.83
CA TYR A 69 9.35 -22.73 2.50
C TYR A 69 9.53 -24.02 1.72
N VAL A 70 10.72 -24.59 1.85
CA VAL A 70 11.06 -25.89 1.27
C VAL A 70 10.08 -26.98 1.72
N TYR A 71 9.50 -26.87 2.90
CA TYR A 71 8.44 -27.78 3.38
C TYR A 71 7.34 -27.99 2.33
N PHE A 72 6.90 -26.94 1.66
CA PHE A 72 5.85 -27.00 0.64
C PHE A 72 6.30 -27.56 -0.71
N SER A 73 7.56 -27.99 -0.86
CA SER A 73 7.98 -28.75 -2.04
C SER A 73 7.46 -30.20 -2.04
N SER A 74 7.07 -30.73 -0.87
CA SER A 74 6.61 -32.10 -0.68
C SER A 74 5.30 -32.22 0.12
N HIS A 75 4.77 -31.12 0.66
CA HIS A 75 3.54 -31.09 1.45
C HIS A 75 2.61 -30.03 0.89
N THR A 76 1.30 -30.27 1.01
CA THR A 76 0.28 -29.30 0.60
C THR A 76 -0.16 -28.44 1.78
N LEU A 77 -0.82 -27.31 1.50
CA LEU A 77 -1.46 -26.48 2.53
C LEU A 77 -2.60 -27.24 3.22
N VAL A 78 -3.30 -28.11 2.49
CA VAL A 78 -4.37 -28.96 3.04
C VAL A 78 -3.80 -29.96 4.03
N ASP A 79 -2.70 -30.68 3.67
CA ASP A 79 -2.05 -31.64 4.58
C ASP A 79 -1.60 -30.96 5.88
N LEU A 80 -1.03 -29.75 5.77
CA LEU A 80 -0.64 -28.95 6.93
C LEU A 80 -1.83 -28.59 7.80
N ALA A 81 -2.94 -28.11 7.20
CA ALA A 81 -4.15 -27.75 7.93
C ALA A 81 -4.77 -28.95 8.63
N ASP A 82 -4.83 -30.12 7.95
CA ASP A 82 -5.32 -31.39 8.49
C ASP A 82 -4.51 -31.84 9.70
N GLU A 83 -3.18 -31.78 9.62
CA GLU A 83 -2.29 -32.13 10.72
C GLU A 83 -2.44 -31.17 11.88
N PHE A 84 -2.43 -29.86 11.60
CA PHE A 84 -2.52 -28.81 12.60
C PHE A 84 -3.86 -28.86 13.39
N CYS A 85 -4.99 -29.05 12.70
CA CYS A 85 -6.28 -29.21 13.35
C CYS A 85 -6.36 -30.46 14.21
N ARG A 86 -5.76 -31.60 13.79
CA ARG A 86 -5.70 -32.83 14.61
C ARG A 86 -4.93 -32.66 15.92
N GLU A 87 -3.97 -31.74 15.94
CA GLU A 87 -3.19 -31.42 17.14
C GLU A 87 -3.81 -30.28 17.98
N GLY A 88 -5.03 -29.81 17.63
CA GLY A 88 -5.76 -28.78 18.38
C GLY A 88 -5.43 -27.35 17.92
N GLY A 89 -4.90 -27.19 16.72
CA GLY A 89 -4.61 -25.87 16.13
C GLY A 89 -5.90 -25.09 15.81
N GLU A 90 -5.88 -23.79 16.08
CA GLU A 90 -7.05 -22.92 15.91
C GLU A 90 -6.79 -21.79 14.90
N TYR A 91 -5.55 -21.29 14.80
CA TYR A 91 -5.18 -20.16 13.94
C TYR A 91 -3.97 -20.49 13.06
N LEU A 92 -4.16 -20.46 11.76
CA LEU A 92 -3.12 -20.69 10.76
C LEU A 92 -2.82 -19.38 10.01
N PHE A 93 -1.57 -18.90 10.15
CA PHE A 93 -1.07 -17.71 9.45
C PHE A 93 -0.15 -18.14 8.32
N ILE A 94 -0.51 -17.80 7.08
CA ILE A 94 0.25 -18.18 5.88
C ILE A 94 0.78 -16.91 5.22
N ASP A 95 2.09 -16.72 5.27
CA ASP A 95 2.76 -15.57 4.66
C ASP A 95 3.15 -15.88 3.21
N GLU A 96 3.23 -14.85 2.35
CA GLU A 96 3.64 -14.93 0.95
C GLU A 96 2.87 -16.00 0.15
N ILE A 97 1.57 -16.15 0.38
CA ILE A 97 0.71 -17.21 -0.17
C ILE A 97 0.86 -17.38 -1.69
N HIS A 98 1.11 -16.29 -2.41
CA HIS A 98 1.27 -16.28 -3.86
C HIS A 98 2.51 -17.04 -4.36
N LYS A 99 3.44 -17.41 -3.49
CA LYS A 99 4.59 -18.26 -3.85
C LYS A 99 4.22 -19.74 -3.97
N TYR A 100 3.05 -20.13 -3.46
CA TYR A 100 2.56 -21.49 -3.54
C TYR A 100 1.57 -21.66 -4.71
N THR A 101 1.90 -22.54 -5.66
CA THR A 101 1.04 -22.79 -6.82
C THR A 101 -0.24 -23.52 -6.40
N GLY A 102 -1.42 -23.05 -6.86
CA GLY A 102 -2.70 -23.67 -6.52
C GLY A 102 -3.30 -23.22 -5.18
N TRP A 103 -2.67 -22.28 -4.50
CA TRP A 103 -3.06 -21.79 -3.18
C TRP A 103 -4.55 -21.45 -3.04
N ALA A 104 -5.17 -20.83 -4.04
CA ALA A 104 -6.57 -20.41 -3.97
C ALA A 104 -7.54 -21.59 -3.88
N GLN A 105 -7.25 -22.68 -4.60
CA GLN A 105 -8.05 -23.91 -4.56
C GLN A 105 -7.89 -24.62 -3.22
N GLU A 106 -6.68 -24.67 -2.68
CA GLU A 106 -6.41 -25.30 -1.39
C GLU A 106 -6.97 -24.48 -0.23
N LEU A 107 -6.85 -23.16 -0.23
CA LEU A 107 -7.52 -22.30 0.77
C LEU A 107 -9.04 -22.47 0.74
N LYS A 108 -9.64 -22.60 -0.45
CA LYS A 108 -11.07 -22.89 -0.59
C LYS A 108 -11.41 -24.24 0.02
N GLN A 109 -10.63 -25.29 -0.23
CA GLN A 109 -10.84 -26.60 0.37
C GLN A 109 -10.71 -26.54 1.89
N ILE A 110 -9.67 -25.90 2.43
CA ILE A 110 -9.47 -25.70 3.88
C ILE A 110 -10.69 -24.98 4.49
N TYR A 111 -11.15 -23.92 3.85
CA TYR A 111 -12.34 -23.19 4.31
C TYR A 111 -13.59 -24.08 4.39
N ASP A 112 -13.82 -24.91 3.37
CA ASP A 112 -15.01 -25.75 3.27
C ASP A 112 -14.93 -27.00 4.19
N THR A 113 -13.72 -27.46 4.59
CA THR A 113 -13.52 -28.67 5.41
C THR A 113 -13.23 -28.40 6.89
N HIS A 114 -12.57 -27.28 7.22
CA HIS A 114 -12.17 -26.92 8.59
C HIS A 114 -12.89 -25.68 9.09
N VAL A 115 -14.17 -25.82 9.45
CA VAL A 115 -15.05 -24.70 9.81
C VAL A 115 -14.62 -23.92 11.06
N ASP A 116 -13.88 -24.55 11.97
CA ASP A 116 -13.39 -23.95 13.21
C ASP A 116 -12.00 -23.33 13.07
N LEU A 117 -11.23 -23.70 12.01
CA LEU A 117 -9.92 -23.16 11.75
C LEU A 117 -10.00 -21.72 11.21
N LYS A 118 -9.27 -20.83 11.84
CA LYS A 118 -9.12 -19.44 11.38
C LYS A 118 -7.84 -19.32 10.57
N VAL A 119 -7.96 -18.90 9.32
CA VAL A 119 -6.84 -18.77 8.38
C VAL A 119 -6.64 -17.30 8.01
N ALA A 120 -5.46 -16.78 8.29
CA ALA A 120 -5.03 -15.47 7.80
C ALA A 120 -3.88 -15.64 6.80
N PHE A 121 -3.97 -15.03 5.64
CA PHE A 121 -2.92 -15.13 4.63
C PHE A 121 -2.45 -13.77 4.15
N THR A 122 -1.15 -13.67 3.79
CA THR A 122 -0.61 -12.46 3.14
C THR A 122 -0.10 -12.77 1.74
N GLY A 123 0.03 -11.69 0.96
CA GLY A 123 0.81 -11.70 -0.27
C GLY A 123 1.56 -10.39 -0.44
N SER A 124 2.82 -10.45 -0.87
CA SER A 124 3.60 -9.27 -1.23
C SER A 124 3.20 -8.72 -2.60
N SER A 125 2.70 -9.59 -3.48
CA SER A 125 2.16 -9.22 -4.79
C SER A 125 0.64 -9.20 -4.75
N VAL A 126 0.08 -8.02 -4.84
CA VAL A 126 -1.39 -7.82 -4.92
C VAL A 126 -1.96 -8.51 -6.17
N LEU A 127 -1.15 -8.66 -7.20
CA LEU A 127 -1.55 -9.23 -8.49
C LEU A 127 -1.97 -10.70 -8.36
N ASP A 128 -1.16 -11.50 -7.66
CA ASP A 128 -1.42 -12.94 -7.52
C ASP A 128 -2.67 -13.21 -6.68
N ILE A 129 -2.90 -12.41 -5.65
CA ILE A 129 -4.08 -12.54 -4.78
C ILE A 129 -5.35 -12.16 -5.53
N ILE A 130 -5.31 -11.17 -6.41
CA ILE A 130 -6.46 -10.79 -7.24
C ILE A 130 -6.88 -11.93 -8.18
N GLN A 131 -5.95 -12.71 -8.70
CA GLN A 131 -6.33 -13.91 -9.49
C GLN A 131 -7.10 -14.93 -8.66
N GLY A 132 -6.73 -15.12 -7.38
CA GLY A 132 -7.43 -16.03 -6.49
C GLY A 132 -8.71 -15.48 -5.88
N GLU A 133 -8.94 -14.16 -5.90
CA GLU A 133 -10.16 -13.54 -5.33
C GLU A 133 -11.46 -14.09 -5.92
N ALA A 134 -11.47 -14.49 -7.19
CA ALA A 134 -12.66 -15.06 -7.83
C ALA A 134 -13.15 -16.32 -7.10
N ASP A 135 -12.25 -17.17 -6.61
CA ASP A 135 -12.58 -18.38 -5.86
C ASP A 135 -12.86 -18.12 -4.38
N LEU A 136 -12.26 -17.07 -3.81
CA LEU A 136 -12.35 -16.74 -2.38
C LEU A 136 -13.27 -15.55 -2.08
N SER A 137 -13.84 -14.87 -3.07
CA SER A 137 -14.56 -13.59 -2.94
C SER A 137 -15.71 -13.58 -1.91
N ARG A 138 -16.31 -14.75 -1.61
CA ARG A 138 -17.37 -14.90 -0.61
C ARG A 138 -16.85 -15.47 0.72
N ARG A 139 -15.60 -15.94 0.77
CA ARG A 139 -15.02 -16.67 1.90
C ARG A 139 -14.06 -15.80 2.70
N ALA A 140 -13.25 -15.00 2.02
CA ALA A 140 -12.20 -14.21 2.64
C ALA A 140 -12.32 -12.73 2.26
N PRO A 141 -12.64 -11.82 3.17
CA PRO A 141 -12.41 -10.39 2.95
C PRO A 141 -10.90 -10.15 2.81
N VAL A 142 -10.52 -9.34 1.81
CA VAL A 142 -9.14 -8.96 1.56
C VAL A 142 -8.94 -7.52 1.97
N TYR A 143 -8.04 -7.30 2.91
CA TYR A 143 -7.68 -5.98 3.43
C TYR A 143 -6.38 -5.50 2.76
N HIS A 144 -6.36 -4.21 2.39
CA HIS A 144 -5.21 -3.60 1.75
C HIS A 144 -4.41 -2.76 2.75
N LEU A 145 -3.19 -3.20 3.07
CA LEU A 145 -2.26 -2.46 3.91
C LEU A 145 -1.41 -1.53 3.04
N GLN A 146 -1.60 -0.22 3.22
CA GLN A 146 -0.76 0.80 2.59
C GLN A 146 0.56 0.96 3.38
N GLY A 147 1.51 1.75 2.87
CA GLY A 147 2.66 2.18 3.67
C GLY A 147 2.25 3.05 4.86
N LEU A 148 3.21 3.49 5.64
CA LEU A 148 2.93 4.35 6.79
C LEU A 148 2.29 5.67 6.36
N SER A 149 1.24 6.11 7.07
CA SER A 149 0.83 7.51 7.03
C SER A 149 1.85 8.40 7.73
N PHE A 150 1.74 9.72 7.54
CA PHE A 150 2.57 10.63 8.33
C PHE A 150 2.29 10.48 9.85
N ARG A 151 1.04 10.22 10.24
CA ARG A 151 0.65 9.90 11.62
C ARG A 151 1.38 8.68 12.17
N GLU A 152 1.36 7.57 11.41
CA GLU A 152 2.03 6.34 11.80
C GLU A 152 3.57 6.49 11.85
N TYR A 153 4.13 7.28 10.93
CA TYR A 153 5.55 7.63 10.95
C TYR A 153 5.93 8.39 12.23
N LEU A 154 5.12 9.38 12.63
CA LEU A 154 5.34 10.14 13.88
C LEU A 154 5.34 9.22 15.10
N GLU A 155 4.40 8.29 15.18
CA GLU A 155 4.31 7.33 16.27
C GLU A 155 5.51 6.36 16.26
N MET A 156 5.77 5.73 15.12
CA MET A 156 6.78 4.67 15.00
C MET A 156 8.21 5.18 15.20
N PHE A 157 8.58 6.29 14.55
CA PHE A 157 9.97 6.77 14.50
C PHE A 157 10.27 7.93 15.43
N LYS A 158 9.25 8.66 15.88
CA LYS A 158 9.43 9.85 16.73
C LYS A 158 8.79 9.72 18.11
N GLY A 159 8.01 8.65 18.34
CA GLY A 159 7.28 8.45 19.59
C GLY A 159 6.17 9.50 19.83
N ILE A 160 5.73 10.18 18.76
CA ILE A 160 4.70 11.23 18.82
C ILE A 160 3.36 10.61 18.41
N VAL A 161 2.50 10.39 19.40
CA VAL A 161 1.16 9.81 19.18
C VAL A 161 0.17 10.92 18.84
N VAL A 162 -0.46 10.78 17.67
CA VAL A 162 -1.47 11.71 17.16
C VAL A 162 -2.73 10.91 16.79
N PRO A 163 -3.94 11.37 17.13
CA PRO A 163 -5.16 10.69 16.71
C PRO A 163 -5.34 10.76 15.18
N ALA A 164 -6.06 9.81 14.62
CA ALA A 164 -6.48 9.87 13.22
C ALA A 164 -7.63 10.89 13.08
N TYR A 165 -7.56 11.73 12.05
CA TYR A 165 -8.58 12.75 11.75
C TYR A 165 -9.31 12.42 10.45
N SER A 166 -10.64 12.56 10.46
CA SER A 166 -11.41 12.46 9.22
C SER A 166 -11.06 13.60 8.26
N LEU A 167 -11.36 13.42 6.97
CA LEU A 167 -11.22 14.52 6.00
C LEU A 167 -12.02 15.76 6.44
N GLU A 168 -13.20 15.57 7.01
CA GLU A 168 -14.03 16.66 7.50
C GLU A 168 -13.37 17.44 8.66
N ASP A 169 -12.76 16.73 9.62
CA ASP A 169 -12.06 17.38 10.74
C ASP A 169 -10.87 18.20 10.24
N ILE A 170 -10.13 17.69 9.27
CA ILE A 170 -9.01 18.42 8.64
C ILE A 170 -9.53 19.70 7.96
N LEU A 171 -10.60 19.61 7.19
CA LEU A 171 -11.18 20.75 6.46
C LEU A 171 -11.84 21.78 7.38
N GLN A 172 -12.25 21.38 8.57
CA GLN A 172 -12.83 22.27 9.60
C GLN A 172 -11.78 22.80 10.61
N HIS A 173 -10.48 22.59 10.33
CA HIS A 173 -9.37 23.00 11.20
C HIS A 173 -9.46 22.44 12.64
N ARG A 174 -9.94 21.20 12.80
CA ARG A 174 -10.04 20.52 14.12
C ARG A 174 -8.79 19.74 14.51
N VAL A 175 -7.74 19.78 13.69
CA VAL A 175 -6.47 19.14 14.00
C VAL A 175 -5.78 19.93 15.12
N GLU A 176 -5.53 19.24 16.24
CA GLU A 176 -4.83 19.80 17.37
C GLU A 176 -3.34 19.48 17.30
N LEU A 177 -2.49 20.49 17.55
CA LEU A 177 -1.06 20.29 17.67
C LEU A 177 -0.75 19.66 19.04
N THR A 178 -0.22 18.46 19.03
CA THR A 178 0.17 17.74 20.24
C THR A 178 1.63 18.03 20.61
N LYS A 179 2.01 17.71 21.85
CA LYS A 179 3.40 17.82 22.29
C LYS A 179 4.35 17.05 21.36
N GLY A 180 5.37 17.73 20.88
CA GLY A 180 6.35 17.21 19.92
C GLY A 180 5.98 17.45 18.46
N LEU A 181 4.76 17.94 18.17
CA LEU A 181 4.28 18.31 16.82
C LEU A 181 4.06 19.82 16.67
N GLU A 182 4.68 20.65 17.51
CA GLU A 182 4.57 22.11 17.44
C GLU A 182 5.12 22.66 16.13
N HIS A 183 6.11 22.00 15.56
CA HIS A 183 6.74 22.34 14.27
C HIS A 183 6.70 21.14 13.31
N PRO A 184 5.57 20.83 12.67
CA PRO A 184 5.39 19.61 11.86
C PRO A 184 6.23 19.61 10.58
N ARG A 185 6.61 20.75 10.03
CA ARG A 185 7.26 20.87 8.72
C ARG A 185 8.59 20.13 8.57
N PRO A 186 9.55 20.17 9.52
CA PRO A 186 10.78 19.39 9.43
C PRO A 186 10.50 17.89 9.40
N LEU A 187 9.63 17.40 10.30
CA LEU A 187 9.23 15.98 10.38
C LEU A 187 8.50 15.54 9.11
N PHE A 188 7.65 16.39 8.56
CA PHE A 188 6.96 16.13 7.31
C PHE A 188 7.91 16.03 6.10
N LYS A 189 8.92 16.90 6.02
CA LYS A 189 9.95 16.83 4.97
C LYS A 189 10.77 15.55 5.06
N GLU A 190 11.06 15.10 6.27
CA GLU A 190 11.74 13.82 6.51
C GLU A 190 10.87 12.65 6.06
N TYR A 191 9.59 12.62 6.48
CA TYR A 191 8.61 11.62 6.04
C TYR A 191 8.52 11.51 4.52
N LEU A 192 8.41 12.63 3.80
CA LEU A 192 8.31 12.62 2.34
C LEU A 192 9.49 11.93 1.67
N ARG A 193 10.67 11.91 2.30
CA ARG A 193 11.90 11.31 1.75
C ARG A 193 12.00 9.81 2.03
N HIS A 194 11.67 9.36 3.26
CA HIS A 194 11.88 7.98 3.67
C HIS A 194 10.84 7.43 4.68
N GLY A 195 9.81 8.19 5.04
CA GLY A 195 8.87 7.80 6.10
C GLY A 195 7.71 6.90 5.69
N TYR A 196 7.54 6.57 4.42
CA TYR A 196 6.42 5.74 3.96
C TYR A 196 6.59 4.26 4.28
N TYR A 197 7.83 3.78 4.38
CA TYR A 197 8.12 2.37 4.65
C TYR A 197 8.61 2.16 6.08
N PRO A 198 8.20 1.05 6.77
CA PRO A 198 8.68 0.72 8.13
C PRO A 198 10.20 0.58 8.29
N PHE A 199 10.93 0.38 7.20
CA PHE A 199 12.40 0.35 7.18
C PHE A 199 13.03 1.69 6.76
N GLY A 200 12.25 2.80 6.84
CA GLY A 200 12.69 4.14 6.42
C GLY A 200 13.83 4.74 7.24
N ASP A 201 14.08 4.22 8.44
CA ASP A 201 15.19 4.64 9.31
C ASP A 201 16.49 3.84 9.09
N ASP A 202 16.47 2.88 8.17
CA ASP A 202 17.64 2.10 7.81
C ASP A 202 18.66 2.96 7.04
N VAL A 203 19.93 2.86 7.41
CA VAL A 203 21.04 3.59 6.75
C VAL A 203 21.10 3.28 5.24
N GLU A 204 20.71 2.07 4.85
CA GLU A 204 20.70 1.60 3.48
C GLU A 204 19.32 1.71 2.81
N PHE A 205 18.39 2.48 3.39
CA PHE A 205 17.00 2.62 2.93
C PHE A 205 16.87 2.78 1.42
N MET A 206 17.65 3.66 0.81
CA MET A 206 17.58 3.90 -0.64
C MET A 206 17.93 2.64 -1.44
N MET A 207 18.96 1.91 -1.03
CA MET A 207 19.38 0.68 -1.69
C MET A 207 18.32 -0.42 -1.51
N LEU A 208 17.79 -0.60 -0.31
CA LEU A 208 16.74 -1.57 -0.01
C LEU A 208 15.46 -1.29 -0.80
N LEU A 209 15.06 -0.03 -0.91
CA LEU A 209 13.87 0.33 -1.68
C LEU A 209 14.06 0.12 -3.19
N ILE A 210 15.23 0.47 -3.74
CA ILE A 210 15.57 0.17 -5.15
C ILE A 210 15.56 -1.35 -5.40
N GLN A 211 16.12 -2.14 -4.50
CA GLN A 211 16.10 -3.60 -4.61
C GLN A 211 14.67 -4.14 -4.58
N SER A 212 13.82 -3.62 -3.70
CA SER A 212 12.40 -3.98 -3.61
C SER A 212 11.64 -3.66 -4.91
N VAL A 213 11.86 -2.46 -5.48
CA VAL A 213 11.29 -2.08 -6.78
C VAL A 213 11.78 -3.01 -7.90
N ASN A 214 13.08 -3.30 -7.95
CA ASN A 214 13.65 -4.20 -8.95
C ASN A 214 13.05 -5.60 -8.84
N LEU A 215 12.93 -6.14 -7.64
CA LEU A 215 12.34 -7.46 -7.41
C LEU A 215 10.88 -7.49 -7.89
N THR A 216 10.10 -6.47 -7.56
CA THR A 216 8.71 -6.34 -8.02
C THR A 216 8.63 -6.30 -9.55
N MET A 217 9.51 -5.53 -10.22
CA MET A 217 9.48 -5.35 -11.67
C MET A 217 10.09 -6.54 -12.46
N GLU A 218 11.03 -7.25 -11.89
CA GLU A 218 11.78 -8.34 -12.56
C GLU A 218 11.28 -9.73 -12.21
N VAL A 219 10.61 -9.89 -11.06
CA VAL A 219 10.16 -11.19 -10.56
C VAL A 219 8.65 -11.21 -10.35
N ASP A 220 8.11 -10.34 -9.45
CA ASP A 220 6.71 -10.45 -9.03
C ASP A 220 5.74 -10.21 -10.22
N ILE A 221 5.85 -9.08 -10.91
CA ILE A 221 4.97 -8.77 -12.05
C ILE A 221 5.14 -9.78 -13.22
N PRO A 222 6.37 -10.10 -13.66
CA PRO A 222 6.56 -11.09 -14.73
C PRO A 222 6.03 -12.48 -14.41
N GLN A 223 6.22 -12.96 -13.18
CA GLN A 223 5.71 -14.26 -12.74
C GLN A 223 4.18 -14.29 -12.82
N PHE A 224 3.53 -13.25 -12.30
CA PHE A 224 2.07 -13.12 -12.34
C PHE A 224 1.50 -13.06 -13.78
N ALA A 225 2.08 -12.21 -14.62
CA ALA A 225 1.57 -11.95 -15.97
C ALA A 225 2.15 -12.92 -17.03
N ASN A 226 2.86 -13.97 -16.61
CA ASN A 226 3.55 -14.93 -17.50
C ASN A 226 4.44 -14.19 -18.54
N MET A 227 5.17 -13.18 -18.10
CA MET A 227 5.98 -12.35 -18.95
C MET A 227 7.39 -12.89 -19.15
N THR A 228 7.95 -12.62 -20.33
CA THR A 228 9.36 -12.94 -20.62
C THR A 228 10.30 -11.89 -20.00
N LEU A 229 11.58 -12.22 -19.84
CA LEU A 229 12.63 -11.28 -19.42
C LEU A 229 12.72 -10.03 -20.33
N SER A 230 12.44 -10.18 -21.61
CA SER A 230 12.37 -9.07 -22.55
C SER A 230 11.25 -8.09 -22.19
N THR A 231 10.11 -8.60 -21.77
CA THR A 231 8.94 -7.81 -21.34
C THR A 231 9.23 -7.07 -20.02
N SER A 232 9.88 -7.72 -19.07
CA SER A 232 10.32 -7.11 -17.81
C SER A 232 11.22 -5.88 -18.04
N ARG A 233 12.16 -5.97 -18.98
CA ARG A 233 13.00 -4.81 -19.36
C ARG A 233 12.18 -3.64 -19.93
N LYS A 234 11.11 -3.92 -20.68
CA LYS A 234 10.21 -2.89 -21.21
C LYS A 234 9.39 -2.24 -20.11
N LEU A 235 8.93 -3.02 -19.12
CA LEU A 235 8.29 -2.47 -17.92
C LEU A 235 9.22 -1.52 -17.16
N LYS A 236 10.47 -1.91 -16.92
CA LYS A 236 11.48 -1.03 -16.26
C LYS A 236 11.73 0.25 -17.07
N LYS A 237 11.79 0.14 -18.41
CA LYS A 237 11.92 1.31 -19.27
C LYS A 237 10.72 2.24 -19.16
N LEU A 238 9.50 1.68 -19.11
CA LEU A 238 8.29 2.46 -18.88
C LEU A 238 8.33 3.16 -17.52
N LEU A 239 8.72 2.47 -16.45
CA LEU A 239 8.88 3.06 -15.12
C LEU A 239 9.88 4.21 -15.12
N ALA A 240 11.02 4.06 -15.80
CA ALA A 240 12.03 5.12 -15.94
C ALA A 240 11.49 6.35 -16.68
N ILE A 241 10.62 6.19 -17.66
CA ILE A 241 9.95 7.30 -18.36
C ILE A 241 8.93 7.96 -17.41
N ILE A 242 8.12 7.17 -16.73
CA ILE A 242 7.13 7.66 -15.77
C ILE A 242 7.80 8.48 -14.69
N SER A 243 8.85 7.97 -14.04
CA SER A 243 9.50 8.60 -12.88
C SER A 243 10.02 10.02 -13.16
N ARG A 244 10.38 10.33 -14.42
CA ARG A 244 10.83 11.65 -14.84
C ARG A 244 9.72 12.61 -15.25
N SER A 245 8.52 12.08 -15.51
CA SER A 245 7.43 12.83 -16.14
C SER A 245 6.24 13.07 -15.22
N VAL A 246 6.13 12.36 -14.10
CA VAL A 246 4.95 12.43 -13.19
C VAL A 246 4.81 13.77 -12.46
N PRO A 247 3.58 14.22 -12.17
CA PRO A 247 2.33 13.68 -12.69
C PRO A 247 2.16 14.06 -14.16
N PHE A 248 1.69 13.14 -14.97
CA PHE A 248 1.47 13.42 -16.38
C PHE A 248 0.21 12.73 -16.93
N LYS A 249 -0.35 13.33 -17.97
CA LYS A 249 -1.42 12.70 -18.75
C LYS A 249 -0.81 11.77 -19.80
N PRO A 250 -1.03 10.45 -19.71
CA PRO A 250 -0.35 9.52 -20.60
C PRO A 250 -0.82 9.66 -22.04
N VAL A 251 0.12 9.90 -22.95
CA VAL A 251 -0.11 9.83 -24.41
C VAL A 251 0.35 8.45 -24.87
N MET A 252 -0.60 7.51 -24.96
CA MET A 252 -0.32 6.09 -25.13
C MET A 252 0.51 5.79 -26.39
N ASP A 253 0.28 6.48 -27.51
CA ASP A 253 1.04 6.26 -28.75
C ASP A 253 2.51 6.66 -28.60
N SER A 254 2.78 7.80 -27.97
CA SER A 254 4.14 8.25 -27.68
C SER A 254 4.86 7.31 -26.73
N LEU A 255 4.19 6.88 -25.65
CA LEU A 255 4.76 5.93 -24.69
C LEU A 255 5.06 4.58 -25.34
N ALA A 256 4.14 4.06 -26.15
CA ALA A 256 4.31 2.80 -26.87
C ALA A 256 5.56 2.83 -27.75
N THR A 257 5.75 3.92 -28.51
CA THR A 257 6.93 4.14 -29.33
C THR A 257 8.21 4.21 -28.50
N MET A 258 8.21 5.00 -27.42
CA MET A 258 9.37 5.13 -26.55
C MET A 258 9.75 3.83 -25.87
N VAL A 259 8.79 3.05 -25.40
CA VAL A 259 9.03 1.75 -24.73
C VAL A 259 9.39 0.65 -25.74
N GLY A 260 8.87 0.74 -26.97
CA GLY A 260 9.01 -0.29 -28.00
C GLY A 260 8.01 -1.44 -27.81
N VAL A 261 6.74 -1.10 -27.58
CA VAL A 261 5.62 -2.05 -27.42
C VAL A 261 4.44 -1.62 -28.27
N SER A 262 3.46 -2.52 -28.44
CA SER A 262 2.15 -2.15 -29.00
C SER A 262 1.39 -1.26 -28.02
N ARG A 263 0.67 -0.26 -28.52
CA ARG A 263 -0.21 0.61 -27.73
C ARG A 263 -1.20 -0.18 -26.87
N ASN A 264 -1.70 -1.28 -27.36
CA ASN A 264 -2.72 -2.08 -26.71
C ASN A 264 -2.21 -2.82 -25.45
N VAL A 265 -0.90 -2.95 -25.28
CA VAL A 265 -0.27 -3.62 -24.11
C VAL A 265 -0.05 -2.64 -22.96
N LEU A 266 0.03 -1.34 -23.23
CA LEU A 266 0.31 -0.35 -22.20
C LEU A 266 -0.72 -0.31 -21.06
N PRO A 267 -2.04 -0.42 -21.29
CA PRO A 267 -3.02 -0.45 -20.22
C PRO A 267 -2.74 -1.57 -19.20
N ASP A 268 -2.35 -2.76 -19.67
CA ASP A 268 -2.01 -3.89 -18.81
C ASP A 268 -0.74 -3.59 -17.99
N TYR A 269 0.28 -2.97 -18.61
CA TYR A 269 1.49 -2.58 -17.89
C TYR A 269 1.22 -1.56 -16.79
N PHE A 270 0.37 -0.57 -17.07
CA PHE A 270 -0.08 0.39 -16.06
C PHE A 270 -0.87 -0.30 -14.94
N LEU A 271 -1.77 -1.21 -15.30
CA LEU A 271 -2.55 -1.97 -14.33
C LEU A 271 -1.63 -2.80 -13.40
N TYR A 272 -0.66 -3.52 -13.97
CA TYR A 272 0.25 -4.34 -13.18
C TYR A 272 1.11 -3.49 -12.23
N MET A 273 1.66 -2.38 -12.72
CA MET A 273 2.45 -1.47 -11.87
C MET A 273 1.60 -0.80 -10.79
N GLU A 274 0.33 -0.46 -11.08
CA GLU A 274 -0.60 0.10 -10.10
C GLU A 274 -0.93 -0.94 -9.02
N LYS A 275 -1.28 -2.15 -9.42
CA LYS A 275 -1.58 -3.24 -8.50
C LYS A 275 -0.39 -3.58 -7.61
N ALA A 276 0.81 -3.56 -8.17
CA ALA A 276 2.05 -3.80 -7.42
C ALA A 276 2.48 -2.64 -6.49
N GLY A 277 1.75 -1.52 -6.48
CA GLY A 277 2.06 -0.37 -5.65
C GLY A 277 3.29 0.42 -6.09
N ILE A 278 3.60 0.41 -7.39
CA ILE A 278 4.71 1.18 -7.99
C ILE A 278 4.21 2.53 -8.51
N ILE A 279 3.04 2.54 -9.15
CA ILE A 279 2.37 3.75 -9.62
C ILE A 279 0.94 3.83 -9.10
N SER A 280 0.33 4.99 -9.29
CA SER A 280 -1.09 5.22 -9.02
C SER A 280 -1.72 5.97 -10.18
N GLN A 281 -2.95 5.62 -10.53
CA GLN A 281 -3.69 6.20 -11.64
C GLN A 281 -4.88 7.01 -11.11
N LEU A 282 -4.88 8.32 -11.33
CA LEU A 282 -6.02 9.17 -11.06
C LEU A 282 -6.97 9.14 -12.27
N ARG A 283 -8.23 8.82 -12.01
CA ARG A 283 -9.27 8.62 -13.04
C ARG A 283 -10.31 9.73 -12.99
N ASP A 284 -11.01 9.91 -14.10
CA ASP A 284 -12.16 10.81 -14.15
C ASP A 284 -13.44 10.17 -13.56
N ALA A 285 -14.49 10.97 -13.43
CA ALA A 285 -15.80 10.53 -12.91
C ALA A 285 -16.62 9.68 -13.90
N THR A 286 -16.08 9.37 -15.08
CA THR A 286 -16.82 8.68 -16.12
C THR A 286 -17.08 7.22 -15.73
N GLY A 287 -18.34 6.85 -15.56
CA GLY A 287 -18.75 5.46 -15.35
C GLY A 287 -19.38 5.11 -14.01
N GLY A 288 -19.39 6.01 -13.03
CA GLY A 288 -20.10 5.80 -11.74
C GLY A 288 -19.60 4.63 -10.88
N ILE A 289 -18.71 3.80 -11.40
CA ILE A 289 -18.11 2.65 -10.71
C ILE A 289 -16.62 2.95 -10.54
N ARG A 290 -16.15 2.82 -9.30
CA ARG A 290 -14.74 3.00 -8.93
C ARG A 290 -13.83 2.17 -9.85
N GLY A 291 -12.88 2.83 -10.50
CA GLY A 291 -11.88 2.17 -11.34
C GLY A 291 -12.23 2.00 -12.84
N LEU A 292 -13.45 2.34 -13.28
CA LEU A 292 -13.84 2.29 -14.70
C LEU A 292 -13.66 3.64 -15.42
N GLY A 293 -13.35 4.72 -14.71
CA GLY A 293 -13.07 6.02 -15.29
C GLY A 293 -11.80 6.01 -16.17
N LYS A 294 -11.75 6.91 -17.15
CA LYS A 294 -10.56 7.11 -17.97
C LYS A 294 -9.40 7.63 -17.12
N VAL A 295 -8.22 7.06 -17.31
CA VAL A 295 -6.99 7.55 -16.65
C VAL A 295 -6.68 8.95 -17.18
N ASP A 296 -6.62 9.92 -16.28
CA ASP A 296 -6.27 11.31 -16.59
C ASP A 296 -4.84 11.64 -16.18
N LYS A 297 -4.43 11.28 -14.96
CA LYS A 297 -3.06 11.49 -14.46
C LYS A 297 -2.46 10.20 -13.92
N VAL A 298 -1.15 10.05 -14.07
CA VAL A 298 -0.34 8.97 -13.48
C VAL A 298 0.66 9.57 -12.50
N TYR A 299 0.78 8.95 -11.33
CA TYR A 299 1.73 9.30 -10.27
C TYR A 299 2.63 8.09 -9.96
N LEU A 300 3.79 8.30 -9.37
CA LEU A 300 4.42 7.25 -8.58
C LEU A 300 3.56 6.98 -7.34
N ASP A 301 3.61 5.77 -6.80
CA ASP A 301 2.67 5.35 -5.77
C ASP A 301 2.76 6.20 -4.49
N ASN A 302 3.97 6.57 -4.10
CA ASN A 302 4.23 7.33 -2.88
C ASN A 302 5.44 8.28 -3.04
N PRO A 303 5.60 9.27 -2.14
CA PRO A 303 6.68 10.25 -2.21
C PRO A 303 8.09 9.65 -2.15
N ASN A 304 8.30 8.58 -1.39
CA ASN A 304 9.63 7.95 -1.27
C ASN A 304 10.09 7.38 -2.61
N LEU A 305 9.17 6.73 -3.37
CA LEU A 305 9.46 6.29 -4.73
C LEU A 305 9.77 7.46 -5.65
N ALA A 306 9.04 8.59 -5.51
CA ALA A 306 9.28 9.78 -6.30
C ALA A 306 10.68 10.36 -6.07
N TYR A 307 11.13 10.42 -4.82
CA TYR A 307 12.49 10.88 -4.50
C TYR A 307 13.57 9.93 -5.01
N ILE A 308 13.38 8.64 -4.86
CA ILE A 308 14.42 7.65 -5.21
C ILE A 308 14.54 7.45 -6.73
N LEU A 309 13.41 7.36 -7.43
CA LEU A 309 13.42 7.08 -8.87
C LEU A 309 13.71 8.32 -9.73
N ALA A 310 13.31 9.52 -9.29
CA ALA A 310 13.61 10.76 -9.99
C ALA A 310 14.94 11.39 -9.55
N GLY A 311 15.49 11.03 -8.38
CA GLY A 311 16.76 11.53 -7.86
C GLY A 311 16.77 13.06 -7.77
N SER A 312 17.81 13.68 -8.35
CA SER A 312 17.97 15.15 -8.39
C SER A 312 16.92 15.86 -9.26
N GLU A 313 16.22 15.15 -10.12
CA GLU A 313 15.16 15.68 -11.00
C GLU A 313 13.78 15.65 -10.33
N ALA A 314 13.67 15.21 -9.07
CA ALA A 314 12.42 15.12 -8.32
C ALA A 314 11.74 16.49 -8.21
N ASN A 315 10.58 16.63 -8.84
CA ASN A 315 9.80 17.86 -8.82
C ASN A 315 8.97 17.93 -7.54
N ILE A 316 9.18 18.97 -6.74
CA ILE A 316 8.49 19.14 -5.46
C ILE A 316 6.96 19.31 -5.62
N GLY A 317 6.48 19.85 -6.74
CA GLY A 317 5.06 19.92 -7.05
C GLY A 317 4.46 18.52 -7.19
N ASN A 318 5.16 17.64 -7.91
CA ASN A 318 4.76 16.25 -8.10
C ASN A 318 4.71 15.47 -6.79
N ILE A 319 5.68 15.70 -5.90
CA ILE A 319 5.75 15.07 -4.59
C ILE A 319 4.56 15.47 -3.73
N ARG A 320 4.13 16.75 -3.78
CA ARG A 320 2.95 17.25 -3.06
C ARG A 320 1.66 16.58 -3.51
N GLU A 321 1.41 16.54 -4.82
CA GLU A 321 0.24 15.86 -5.39
C GLU A 321 0.28 14.35 -5.10
N THR A 322 1.43 13.70 -5.26
CA THR A 322 1.62 12.28 -4.94
C THR A 322 1.30 11.99 -3.49
N PHE A 323 1.78 12.81 -2.54
CA PHE A 323 1.49 12.66 -1.12
C PHE A 323 -0.01 12.81 -0.85
N PHE A 324 -0.63 13.89 -1.33
CA PHE A 324 -2.05 14.15 -1.14
C PHE A 324 -2.91 12.98 -1.62
N TYR A 325 -2.66 12.53 -2.84
CA TYR A 325 -3.38 11.40 -3.43
C TYR A 325 -3.14 10.10 -2.66
N ASN A 326 -1.88 9.77 -2.35
CA ASN A 326 -1.51 8.57 -1.63
C ASN A 326 -2.20 8.45 -0.26
N GLN A 327 -2.17 9.54 0.53
CA GLN A 327 -2.71 9.50 1.89
C GLN A 327 -4.24 9.43 1.92
N LEU A 328 -4.91 10.17 1.06
CA LEU A 328 -6.37 10.27 1.11
C LEU A 328 -7.11 9.13 0.41
N ARG A 329 -6.50 8.47 -0.58
CA ARG A 329 -7.15 7.36 -1.31
C ARG A 329 -7.43 6.14 -0.44
N VAL A 330 -6.86 6.06 0.77
CA VAL A 330 -7.10 4.97 1.72
C VAL A 330 -8.56 4.92 2.16
N HIS A 331 -9.16 6.08 2.37
CA HIS A 331 -10.52 6.22 2.89
C HIS A 331 -11.47 7.00 1.98
N ASN A 332 -10.98 7.55 0.85
CA ASN A 332 -11.77 8.42 0.00
C ASN A 332 -11.69 8.00 -1.47
N ASP A 333 -12.79 8.17 -2.19
CA ASP A 333 -12.81 8.13 -3.64
C ASP A 333 -12.32 9.47 -4.19
N ILE A 334 -11.15 9.44 -4.84
CA ILE A 334 -10.53 10.63 -5.41
C ILE A 334 -10.61 10.53 -6.94
N ILE A 335 -11.12 11.56 -7.55
CA ILE A 335 -11.18 11.72 -9.00
C ILE A 335 -10.43 12.98 -9.43
N VAL A 336 -10.11 13.07 -10.72
CA VAL A 336 -9.57 14.31 -11.28
C VAL A 336 -10.63 15.40 -11.25
N SER A 337 -10.24 16.61 -10.81
CA SER A 337 -11.12 17.78 -10.90
C SER A 337 -11.11 18.33 -12.34
N ARG A 338 -12.25 18.86 -12.78
CA ARG A 338 -12.35 19.55 -14.07
C ARG A 338 -11.68 20.93 -14.08
N ILE A 339 -11.47 21.50 -12.92
CA ILE A 339 -11.00 22.90 -12.76
C ILE A 339 -9.72 23.00 -11.93
N SER A 340 -9.29 21.91 -11.28
CA SER A 340 -8.14 21.90 -10.39
C SER A 340 -7.48 20.51 -10.37
N ASP A 341 -6.74 20.15 -9.30
CA ASP A 341 -6.00 18.89 -9.24
C ASP A 341 -6.89 17.69 -8.89
N PHE A 342 -7.66 17.77 -7.80
CA PHE A 342 -8.44 16.65 -7.27
C PHE A 342 -9.86 17.04 -6.89
N GLU A 343 -10.76 16.06 -6.91
CA GLU A 343 -12.10 16.16 -6.38
C GLU A 343 -12.41 14.96 -5.48
N ILE A 344 -12.99 15.22 -4.31
CA ILE A 344 -13.44 14.21 -3.34
C ILE A 344 -14.84 14.60 -2.88
N ASN A 345 -15.84 13.76 -3.15
CA ASN A 345 -17.24 14.00 -2.74
C ASN A 345 -17.77 15.41 -3.10
N GLY A 346 -17.43 15.91 -4.30
CA GLY A 346 -17.85 17.23 -4.78
C GLY A 346 -17.07 18.41 -4.18
N VAL A 347 -16.04 18.15 -3.39
CA VAL A 347 -15.09 19.16 -2.88
C VAL A 347 -13.85 19.19 -3.76
N THR A 348 -13.48 20.35 -4.24
CA THR A 348 -12.32 20.57 -5.12
C THR A 348 -11.08 20.94 -4.33
N PHE A 349 -9.94 20.36 -4.70
CA PHE A 349 -8.65 20.61 -4.06
C PHE A 349 -7.59 21.04 -5.07
N GLU A 350 -6.91 22.12 -4.74
CA GLU A 350 -5.74 22.63 -5.47
C GLU A 350 -4.51 22.51 -4.59
N VAL A 351 -3.54 21.70 -5.02
CA VAL A 351 -2.33 21.38 -4.23
C VAL A 351 -1.16 22.20 -4.72
N GLY A 352 -0.40 22.82 -3.80
CA GLY A 352 0.75 23.62 -4.21
C GLY A 352 1.66 24.05 -3.07
N GLY A 353 2.62 24.91 -3.41
CA GLY A 353 3.54 25.50 -2.44
C GLY A 353 2.93 26.70 -1.69
N LYS A 354 3.73 27.30 -0.80
CA LYS A 354 3.31 28.44 0.05
C LYS A 354 2.67 29.59 -0.71
N SER A 355 3.13 29.88 -1.93
CA SER A 355 2.63 30.98 -2.76
C SER A 355 1.41 30.63 -3.62
N LYS A 356 0.92 29.39 -3.57
CA LYS A 356 -0.24 28.95 -4.38
C LYS A 356 -1.47 29.82 -4.09
N GLY A 357 -2.09 30.36 -5.14
CA GLY A 357 -3.27 31.22 -5.05
C GLY A 357 -4.58 30.44 -5.10
N GLN A 358 -5.70 31.13 -4.92
CA GLN A 358 -7.07 30.56 -4.93
C GLN A 358 -7.74 30.66 -6.32
N LYS A 359 -7.06 31.19 -7.31
CA LYS A 359 -7.66 31.53 -8.62
C LYS A 359 -8.30 30.31 -9.32
N GLN A 360 -7.66 29.15 -9.25
CA GLN A 360 -8.14 27.93 -9.90
C GLN A 360 -9.40 27.35 -9.26
N ILE A 361 -9.60 27.55 -7.95
CA ILE A 361 -10.79 27.06 -7.23
C ILE A 361 -11.90 28.13 -7.10
N ALA A 362 -11.73 29.31 -7.70
CA ALA A 362 -12.70 30.41 -7.57
C ALA A 362 -14.10 30.06 -8.09
N GLU A 363 -14.18 29.16 -9.08
CA GLU A 363 -15.43 28.66 -9.67
C GLU A 363 -15.98 27.41 -8.97
N ALA A 364 -15.24 26.85 -8.00
CA ALA A 364 -15.67 25.67 -7.27
C ALA A 364 -16.79 26.01 -6.27
N LYS A 365 -17.84 25.19 -6.21
CA LYS A 365 -18.88 25.34 -5.18
C LYS A 365 -18.31 25.24 -3.76
N LYS A 366 -17.35 24.32 -3.57
CA LYS A 366 -16.59 24.13 -2.34
C LYS A 366 -15.16 23.78 -2.73
N GLY A 367 -14.21 24.69 -2.49
CA GLY A 367 -12.82 24.53 -2.91
C GLY A 367 -11.85 24.86 -1.80
N TYR A 368 -10.78 24.06 -1.70
CA TYR A 368 -9.69 24.24 -0.75
C TYR A 368 -8.35 24.34 -1.47
N VAL A 369 -7.47 25.21 -0.97
CA VAL A 369 -6.06 25.27 -1.38
C VAL A 369 -5.23 24.54 -0.34
N VAL A 370 -4.61 23.47 -0.76
CA VAL A 370 -3.70 22.67 0.06
C VAL A 370 -2.29 23.18 -0.13
N LYS A 371 -1.73 23.79 0.92
CA LYS A 371 -0.41 24.43 0.86
C LYS A 371 0.65 23.65 1.61
N ASP A 372 1.76 23.40 0.92
CA ASP A 372 3.01 22.99 1.57
C ASP A 372 3.76 24.20 2.13
N ASP A 373 4.74 23.95 3.01
CA ASP A 373 5.56 24.97 3.67
C ASP A 373 4.80 25.96 4.58
N ILE A 374 3.59 25.60 5.01
CA ILE A 374 2.85 26.29 6.09
C ILE A 374 2.55 25.33 7.24
N GLU A 375 2.52 25.83 8.46
CA GLU A 375 2.19 25.05 9.66
C GLU A 375 0.70 25.13 10.02
N ILE A 376 0.11 26.31 9.84
CA ILE A 376 -1.29 26.60 10.17
C ILE A 376 -1.99 27.14 8.94
N GLY A 377 -3.22 26.74 8.75
CA GLY A 377 -4.11 27.24 7.70
C GLY A 377 -5.29 28.03 8.27
N THR A 378 -5.99 28.77 7.43
CA THR A 378 -7.20 29.53 7.80
C THR A 378 -8.20 29.51 6.65
N GLY A 379 -9.49 29.46 6.97
CA GLY A 379 -10.56 29.44 5.98
C GLY A 379 -10.47 28.23 5.07
N ASN A 380 -10.29 28.43 3.76
CA ASN A 380 -10.15 27.35 2.79
C ASN A 380 -8.68 27.00 2.46
N ILE A 381 -7.73 27.45 3.27
CA ILE A 381 -6.31 27.10 3.13
C ILE A 381 -5.96 26.06 4.19
N ILE A 382 -5.53 24.88 3.76
CA ILE A 382 -5.18 23.76 4.65
C ILE A 382 -3.69 23.39 4.44
N PRO A 383 -2.91 23.19 5.51
CA PRO A 383 -1.54 22.67 5.41
C PRO A 383 -1.52 21.26 4.83
N LEU A 384 -0.61 20.99 3.88
CA LEU A 384 -0.50 19.69 3.22
C LEU A 384 -0.23 18.55 4.21
N TRP A 385 0.63 18.77 5.20
CA TRP A 385 1.02 17.74 6.18
C TRP A 385 -0.18 17.17 6.97
N MET A 386 -1.25 17.96 7.18
CA MET A 386 -2.44 17.52 7.93
C MET A 386 -3.15 16.34 7.28
N PHE A 387 -3.11 16.22 5.95
CA PHE A 387 -3.72 15.10 5.23
C PHE A 387 -3.04 13.77 5.49
N GLY A 388 -1.81 13.77 6.00
CA GLY A 388 -1.10 12.57 6.47
C GLY A 388 -1.54 12.08 7.84
N LEU A 389 -2.51 12.74 8.47
CA LEU A 389 -3.13 12.32 9.73
C LEU A 389 -4.46 11.58 9.51
N ASN A 390 -4.83 11.25 8.26
CA ASN A 390 -6.14 10.68 7.92
C ASN A 390 -6.29 9.20 8.26
N TYR A 391 -5.19 8.43 8.39
CA TYR A 391 -5.23 7.03 8.81
C TYR A 391 -4.06 6.62 9.70
#